data_bb3aa765d91786007a7979757b7308b0
#
_entry.id   bb3aa765d91786007a7979757b7308b0
#
_cell.length_a   1.000
_cell.length_b   1.000
_cell.length_c   1.000
_cell.angle_alpha   90.00
_cell.angle_beta   90.00
_cell.angle_gamma   90.00
#
_symmetry.space_group_name_H-M   'P 1'
#
loop_
_entity.id
_entity.type
_entity.pdbx_description
1 polymer ?
#
loop_
_entity_poly.entity_id
_entity_poly.type
_entity_poly.pdbx_seq_one_letter_code
_entity_poly.pdbx_strand_id
1 'polypeptide(L)'
;DCNIVVVTGGEPLLWNMKPLTKLLKKNNFKTHIETSGSSKLTGDWDWICLSPKKRKSPMSEVYKKANELKMIIYNNSDFKFAEEQAKKVNSQCMLFLQPEWTRKDLIMPKIVDYVMKNSKWKISLQTHKYLNIP
;
A
#
# COMPACT_ATOMS: atom_id res chain seq x y z
N ASP A 1 -20.97 -0.95 -12.79
CA ASP A 1 -19.80 -1.38 -13.58
C ASP A 1 -18.53 -0.98 -12.83
N CYS A 2 -17.59 -1.93 -12.65
CA CYS A 2 -16.30 -1.64 -12.07
C CYS A 2 -15.36 -1.12 -13.17
N ASN A 3 -14.87 0.11 -13.01
CA ASN A 3 -13.93 0.72 -13.96
C ASN A 3 -12.52 0.93 -13.36
N ILE A 4 -12.20 0.21 -12.29
CA ILE A 4 -10.91 0.28 -11.61
C ILE A 4 -10.17 -1.05 -11.81
N VAL A 5 -8.92 -0.97 -12.25
CA VAL A 5 -7.99 -2.11 -12.30
C VAL A 5 -6.88 -1.88 -11.29
N VAL A 6 -6.73 -2.80 -10.35
CA VAL A 6 -5.63 -2.79 -9.38
C VAL A 6 -4.54 -3.75 -9.84
N VAL A 7 -3.38 -3.23 -10.15
CA VAL A 7 -2.19 -4.02 -10.50
C VAL A 7 -1.43 -4.34 -9.23
N THR A 8 -1.36 -5.60 -8.89
CA THR A 8 -0.70 -6.13 -7.69
C THR A 8 0.04 -7.44 -8.02
N GLY A 9 0.44 -8.20 -7.03
CA GLY A 9 1.19 -9.44 -7.18
C GLY A 9 2.63 -9.23 -6.71
N GLY A 10 3.62 -9.99 -7.12
CA GLY A 10 5.00 -9.88 -6.64
C GLY A 10 5.47 -8.42 -6.45
N GLU A 11 6.17 -7.85 -7.42
CA GLU A 11 6.47 -6.40 -7.46
C GLU A 11 6.24 -5.91 -8.89
N PRO A 12 5.12 -5.20 -9.15
CA PRO A 12 4.77 -4.76 -10.50
C PRO A 12 5.84 -3.88 -11.15
N LEU A 13 6.51 -3.04 -10.37
CA LEU A 13 7.51 -2.09 -10.88
C LEU A 13 8.85 -2.75 -11.30
N LEU A 14 8.97 -4.07 -11.23
CA LEU A 14 10.06 -4.79 -11.91
C LEU A 14 9.89 -4.75 -13.44
N TRP A 15 8.70 -4.43 -13.91
CA TRP A 15 8.35 -4.35 -15.32
C TRP A 15 8.06 -2.92 -15.75
N ASN A 16 8.17 -2.66 -17.04
CA ASN A 16 7.72 -1.38 -17.59
C ASN A 16 6.19 -1.37 -17.72
N MET A 17 5.51 -0.68 -16.80
CA MET A 17 4.05 -0.61 -16.75
C MET A 17 3.41 0.38 -17.75
N LYS A 18 4.21 1.16 -18.51
CA LYS A 18 3.67 2.12 -19.47
C LYS A 18 2.74 1.52 -20.53
N PRO A 19 3.09 0.38 -21.19
CA PRO A 19 2.18 -0.21 -22.18
C PRO A 19 0.84 -0.63 -21.58
N LEU A 20 0.87 -1.29 -20.41
CA LEU A 20 -0.33 -1.75 -19.73
C LEU A 20 -1.23 -0.59 -19.33
N THR A 21 -0.68 0.41 -18.62
CA THR A 21 -1.48 1.55 -18.16
C THR A 21 -2.06 2.37 -19.32
N LYS A 22 -1.31 2.52 -20.42
CA LYS A 22 -1.81 3.16 -21.64
C LYS A 22 -3.01 2.40 -22.24
N LEU A 23 -2.94 1.07 -22.28
CA LEU A 23 -4.04 0.24 -22.79
C LEU A 23 -5.26 0.33 -21.90
N LEU A 24 -5.11 0.24 -20.58
CA LEU A 24 -6.20 0.33 -19.63
C LEU A 24 -6.89 1.69 -19.71
N LYS A 25 -6.14 2.78 -19.72
CA LYS A 25 -6.70 4.14 -19.86
C LYS A 25 -7.40 4.37 -21.20
N LYS A 26 -6.90 3.80 -22.30
CA LYS A 26 -7.58 3.83 -23.60
C LYS A 26 -8.98 3.16 -23.54
N ASN A 27 -9.16 2.19 -22.65
CA ASN A 27 -10.42 1.50 -22.41
C ASN A 27 -11.20 2.06 -21.20
N ASN A 28 -10.93 3.31 -20.80
CA ASN A 28 -11.62 4.03 -19.72
C ASN A 28 -11.50 3.40 -18.33
N PHE A 29 -10.46 2.59 -18.07
CA PHE A 29 -10.17 2.09 -16.73
C PHE A 29 -9.31 3.08 -15.95
N LYS A 30 -9.65 3.27 -14.67
CA LYS A 30 -8.75 3.85 -13.68
C LYS A 30 -7.68 2.82 -13.28
N THR A 31 -6.45 3.28 -13.16
CA THR A 31 -5.30 2.42 -12.91
C THR A 31 -4.78 2.62 -11.49
N HIS A 32 -4.83 1.58 -10.69
CA HIS A 32 -4.30 1.56 -9.34
C HIS A 32 -3.12 0.57 -9.27
N ILE A 33 -2.14 0.86 -8.44
CA ILE A 33 -1.00 -0.03 -8.19
C ILE A 33 -0.79 -0.26 -6.70
N GLU A 34 -0.48 -1.51 -6.33
CA GLU A 34 0.13 -1.85 -5.05
C GLU A 34 1.61 -2.22 -5.27
N THR A 35 2.51 -1.51 -4.63
CA THR A 35 3.96 -1.69 -4.82
C THR A 35 4.75 -1.49 -3.53
N SER A 36 5.88 -2.16 -3.42
CA SER A 36 6.88 -1.85 -2.39
C SER A 36 7.60 -0.51 -2.65
N GLY A 37 7.49 0.03 -3.86
CA GLY A 37 8.15 1.26 -4.28
C GLY A 37 9.65 1.16 -4.49
N SER A 38 10.22 -0.04 -4.41
CA SER A 38 11.67 -0.28 -4.43
C SER A 38 12.31 -0.20 -5.81
N SER A 39 11.51 0.06 -6.85
CA SER A 39 11.94 0.21 -8.25
C SER A 39 11.35 1.47 -8.85
N LYS A 40 11.89 1.89 -10.01
CA LYS A 40 11.46 3.12 -10.69
C LYS A 40 9.96 3.08 -11.00
N LEU A 41 9.25 4.15 -10.68
CA LEU A 41 7.83 4.26 -10.95
C LEU A 41 7.61 4.43 -12.46
N THR A 42 7.13 3.38 -13.11
CA THR A 42 6.74 3.36 -14.51
C THR A 42 5.23 3.20 -14.64
N GLY A 43 4.66 3.69 -15.75
CA GLY A 43 3.20 3.69 -15.94
C GLY A 43 2.56 5.02 -15.52
N ASP A 44 1.27 5.12 -15.82
CA ASP A 44 0.42 6.27 -15.47
C ASP A 44 -0.68 5.79 -14.51
N TRP A 45 -0.62 6.22 -13.26
CA TRP A 45 -1.39 5.70 -12.15
C TRP A 45 -2.32 6.77 -11.57
N ASP A 46 -3.59 6.42 -11.44
CA ASP A 46 -4.59 7.25 -10.75
C ASP A 46 -4.52 7.08 -9.23
N TRP A 47 -4.01 5.92 -8.76
CA TRP A 47 -3.81 5.62 -7.35
C TRP A 47 -2.57 4.78 -7.11
N ILE A 48 -1.75 5.19 -6.16
CA ILE A 48 -0.53 4.49 -5.75
C ILE A 48 -0.64 4.11 -4.28
N CYS A 49 -0.81 2.82 -4.01
CA CYS A 49 -0.67 2.22 -2.69
C CYS A 49 0.78 1.77 -2.49
N LEU A 50 1.51 2.49 -1.64
CA LEU A 50 2.88 2.19 -1.27
C LEU A 50 2.91 1.29 -0.04
N SER A 51 3.52 0.10 -0.15
CA SER A 51 3.70 -0.85 0.95
C SER A 51 5.19 -1.16 1.18
N PRO A 52 5.94 -0.28 1.89
CA PRO A 52 7.38 -0.43 2.10
C PRO A 52 7.77 -1.75 2.76
N LYS A 53 8.90 -2.29 2.34
CA LYS A 53 9.52 -3.48 2.96
C LYS A 53 10.84 -3.09 3.63
N LYS A 54 11.13 -3.68 4.79
CA LYS A 54 12.34 -3.35 5.57
C LYS A 54 13.65 -3.63 4.81
N ARG A 55 13.63 -4.62 3.91
CA ARG A 55 14.84 -5.08 3.19
C ARG A 55 15.29 -4.13 2.08
N LYS A 56 14.37 -3.37 1.50
CA LYS A 56 14.67 -2.47 0.38
C LYS A 56 13.77 -1.23 0.46
N SER A 57 14.38 -0.08 0.66
CA SER A 57 13.66 1.19 0.78
C SER A 57 13.00 1.59 -0.53
N PRO A 58 11.82 2.19 -0.47
CA PRO A 58 11.19 2.83 -1.62
C PRO A 58 12.04 3.96 -2.21
N MET A 59 11.88 4.21 -3.50
CA MET A 59 12.46 5.37 -4.16
C MET A 59 11.74 6.65 -3.72
N SER A 60 12.49 7.75 -3.64
CA SER A 60 11.97 9.05 -3.20
C SER A 60 10.76 9.54 -4.01
N GLU A 61 10.75 9.28 -5.32
CA GLU A 61 9.64 9.67 -6.18
C GLU A 61 8.33 8.96 -5.83
N VAL A 62 8.39 7.69 -5.35
CA VAL A 62 7.19 6.93 -4.98
C VAL A 62 6.59 7.46 -3.70
N TYR A 63 7.40 7.81 -2.69
CA TYR A 63 6.92 8.48 -1.47
C TYR A 63 6.17 9.78 -1.78
N LYS A 64 6.71 10.59 -2.69
CA LYS A 64 6.10 11.88 -3.07
C LYS A 64 4.76 11.73 -3.78
N LYS A 65 4.58 10.64 -4.53
CA LYS A 65 3.38 10.38 -5.35
C LYS A 65 2.38 9.42 -4.71
N ALA A 66 2.72 8.80 -3.59
CA ALA A 66 1.84 7.86 -2.92
C ALA A 66 0.53 8.53 -2.49
N ASN A 67 -0.60 7.91 -2.82
CA ASN A 67 -1.93 8.27 -2.34
C ASN A 67 -2.25 7.55 -1.03
N GLU A 68 -1.66 6.37 -0.86
CA GLU A 68 -1.85 5.50 0.30
C GLU A 68 -0.51 4.91 0.74
N LEU A 69 -0.23 4.96 2.04
CA LEU A 69 0.85 4.23 2.69
C LEU A 69 0.24 3.10 3.50
N LYS A 70 0.45 1.85 3.08
CA LYS A 70 -0.07 0.65 3.74
C LYS A 70 1.07 -0.10 4.42
N MET A 71 1.08 -0.07 5.75
CA MET A 71 2.11 -0.70 6.56
C MET A 71 1.64 -2.03 7.12
N ILE A 72 2.37 -3.10 6.81
CA ILE A 72 2.10 -4.43 7.36
C ILE A 72 2.73 -4.54 8.73
N ILE A 73 1.92 -4.88 9.73
CA ILE A 73 2.33 -5.04 11.12
C ILE A 73 2.38 -6.52 11.47
N TYR A 74 3.58 -7.02 11.71
CA TYR A 74 3.86 -8.38 12.16
C TYR A 74 4.16 -8.43 13.66
N ASN A 75 4.84 -7.39 14.19
CA ASN A 75 5.23 -7.27 15.59
C ASN A 75 5.31 -5.80 16.04
N ASN A 76 5.62 -5.58 17.31
CA ASN A 76 5.62 -4.24 17.90
C ASN A 76 6.66 -3.28 17.25
N SER A 77 7.79 -3.79 16.74
CA SER A 77 8.79 -2.93 16.10
C SER A 77 8.31 -2.33 14.77
N ASP A 78 7.27 -2.89 14.18
CA ASP A 78 6.73 -2.42 12.90
C ASP A 78 5.96 -1.11 13.04
N PHE A 79 5.43 -0.79 14.23
CA PHE A 79 4.83 0.53 14.49
C PHE A 79 5.87 1.66 14.38
N LYS A 80 7.09 1.44 14.92
CA LYS A 80 8.18 2.41 14.76
C LYS A 80 8.57 2.57 13.30
N PHE A 81 8.71 1.46 12.57
CA PHE A 81 9.00 1.49 11.15
C PHE A 81 7.88 2.22 10.37
N ALA A 82 6.61 2.00 10.70
CA ALA A 82 5.48 2.70 10.09
C ALA A 82 5.59 4.23 10.29
N GLU A 83 5.89 4.68 11.49
CA GLU A 83 6.09 6.11 11.78
C GLU A 83 7.26 6.72 10.98
N GLU A 84 8.35 5.98 10.84
CA GLU A 84 9.50 6.42 10.02
C GLU A 84 9.12 6.55 8.53
N GLN A 85 8.29 5.64 8.01
CA GLN A 85 7.81 5.71 6.63
C GLN A 85 6.78 6.85 6.43
N ALA A 86 5.89 7.06 7.41
CA ALA A 86 4.87 8.11 7.35
C ALA A 86 5.47 9.52 7.24
N LYS A 87 6.67 9.74 7.78
CA LYS A 87 7.39 11.03 7.66
C LYS A 87 7.90 11.32 6.25
N LYS A 88 7.93 10.32 5.36
CA LYS A 88 8.52 10.44 4.01
C LYS A 88 7.48 10.66 2.91
N VAL A 89 6.21 10.34 3.16
CA VAL A 89 5.12 10.55 2.21
C VAL A 89 4.64 11.99 2.21
N ASN A 90 3.93 12.38 1.16
CA ASN A 90 3.30 13.69 1.09
C ASN A 90 2.15 13.83 2.11
N SER A 91 1.77 15.07 2.43
CA SER A 91 0.76 15.38 3.46
C SER A 91 -0.67 14.92 3.14
N GLN A 92 -0.96 14.61 1.88
CA GLN A 92 -2.27 14.11 1.45
C GLN A 92 -2.35 12.59 1.44
N CYS A 93 -1.21 11.91 1.68
CA CYS A 93 -1.15 10.45 1.67
C CYS A 93 -1.94 9.87 2.85
N MET A 94 -2.87 8.98 2.55
CA MET A 94 -3.61 8.25 3.59
C MET A 94 -2.73 7.16 4.22
N LEU A 95 -2.79 7.05 5.56
CA LEU A 95 -1.93 6.14 6.32
C LEU A 95 -2.76 4.96 6.85
N PHE A 96 -2.33 3.73 6.52
CA PHE A 96 -3.00 2.51 6.93
C PHE A 96 -2.05 1.52 7.61
N LEU A 97 -2.56 0.90 8.68
CA LEU A 97 -1.94 -0.25 9.34
C LEU A 97 -2.75 -1.50 9.01
N GLN A 98 -2.08 -2.54 8.55
CA GLN A 98 -2.70 -3.81 8.20
C GLN A 98 -2.01 -4.94 8.98
N PRO A 99 -2.75 -5.79 9.70
CA PRO A 99 -2.13 -6.95 10.34
C PRO A 99 -1.56 -7.91 9.29
N GLU A 100 -0.38 -8.45 9.56
CA GLU A 100 0.08 -9.62 8.81
C GLU A 100 -0.88 -10.78 9.08
N TRP A 101 -1.29 -11.49 8.01
CA TRP A 101 -2.43 -12.40 8.05
C TRP A 101 -2.27 -13.55 9.05
N THR A 102 -1.10 -14.17 9.11
CA THR A 102 -0.86 -15.32 10.02
C THR A 102 -0.84 -14.92 11.48
N ARG A 103 -0.69 -13.62 11.76
CA ARG A 103 -0.64 -13.06 13.11
C ARG A 103 -1.81 -12.12 13.43
N LYS A 104 -2.82 -12.10 12.57
CA LYS A 104 -3.93 -11.14 12.67
C LYS A 104 -4.59 -11.12 14.05
N ASP A 105 -4.85 -12.27 14.64
CA ASP A 105 -5.56 -12.38 15.90
C ASP A 105 -4.75 -11.82 17.08
N LEU A 106 -3.41 -11.94 17.02
CA LEU A 106 -2.50 -11.39 18.02
C LEU A 106 -2.23 -9.89 17.84
N ILE A 107 -2.19 -9.44 16.58
CA ILE A 107 -1.74 -8.08 16.23
C ILE A 107 -2.90 -7.09 16.10
N MET A 108 -4.08 -7.55 15.68
CA MET A 108 -5.23 -6.66 15.48
C MET A 108 -5.60 -5.85 16.73
N PRO A 109 -5.69 -6.42 17.94
CA PRO A 109 -5.98 -5.62 19.14
C PRO A 109 -4.96 -4.49 19.34
N LYS A 110 -3.67 -4.76 19.08
CA LYS A 110 -2.61 -3.74 19.20
C LYS A 110 -2.72 -2.64 18.14
N ILE A 111 -3.13 -3.00 16.91
CA ILE A 111 -3.39 -2.02 15.85
C ILE A 111 -4.57 -1.12 16.24
N VAL A 112 -5.65 -1.71 16.77
CA VAL A 112 -6.82 -0.95 17.25
C VAL A 112 -6.40 0.05 18.32
N ASP A 113 -5.71 -0.41 19.38
CA ASP A 113 -5.22 0.45 20.45
C ASP A 113 -4.30 1.56 19.92
N TYR A 114 -3.46 1.24 18.92
CA TYR A 114 -2.55 2.20 18.34
C TYR A 114 -3.29 3.27 17.54
N VAL A 115 -4.24 2.88 16.70
CA VAL A 115 -5.05 3.79 15.88
C VAL A 115 -5.92 4.68 16.75
N MET A 116 -6.51 4.16 17.81
CA MET A 116 -7.27 4.97 18.78
C MET A 116 -6.45 6.09 19.41
N LYS A 117 -5.14 5.86 19.62
CA LYS A 117 -4.21 6.86 20.17
C LYS A 117 -3.55 7.75 19.11
N ASN A 118 -3.59 7.35 17.84
CA ASN A 118 -2.91 8.01 16.72
C ASN A 118 -3.87 8.15 15.54
N SER A 119 -4.78 9.10 15.60
CA SER A 119 -5.92 9.29 14.66
C SER A 119 -5.53 9.51 13.19
N LYS A 120 -4.27 9.81 12.90
CA LYS A 120 -3.76 9.88 11.51
C LYS A 120 -3.74 8.53 10.80
N TRP A 121 -3.69 7.42 11.56
CA TRP A 121 -3.69 6.06 11.05
C TRP A 121 -5.10 5.50 10.95
N LYS A 122 -5.32 4.69 9.92
CA LYS A 122 -6.55 3.91 9.70
C LYS A 122 -6.20 2.42 9.67
N ILE A 123 -7.20 1.58 9.89
CA ILE A 123 -7.03 0.12 9.79
C ILE A 123 -7.33 -0.31 8.35
N SER A 124 -6.45 -1.12 7.77
CA SER A 124 -6.69 -1.82 6.51
C SER A 124 -6.95 -3.30 6.79
N LEU A 125 -8.01 -3.84 6.18
CA LEU A 125 -8.36 -5.25 6.26
C LEU A 125 -8.11 -5.95 4.92
N GLN A 126 -7.64 -7.19 4.98
CA GLN A 126 -7.60 -8.06 3.81
C GLN A 126 -8.98 -8.72 3.62
N THR A 127 -9.96 -7.91 3.22
CA THR A 127 -11.38 -8.31 3.16
C THR A 127 -11.59 -9.58 2.32
N HIS A 128 -10.85 -9.73 1.21
CA HIS A 128 -10.89 -10.92 0.37
C HIS A 128 -10.61 -12.20 1.16
N LYS A 129 -9.66 -12.17 2.12
CA LYS A 129 -9.34 -13.34 2.95
C LYS A 129 -10.44 -13.68 3.96
N TYR A 130 -11.15 -12.68 4.48
CA TYR A 130 -12.31 -12.91 5.35
C TYR A 130 -13.50 -13.47 4.58
N LEU A 131 -13.63 -13.10 3.30
CA LEU A 131 -14.69 -13.57 2.42
C LEU A 131 -14.34 -14.86 1.67
N ASN A 132 -13.14 -15.45 1.90
CA ASN A 132 -12.62 -16.61 1.17
C ASN A 132 -12.63 -16.41 -0.37
N ILE A 133 -12.38 -15.17 -0.81
CA ILE A 133 -12.21 -14.83 -2.22
C ILE A 133 -10.71 -14.97 -2.55
N PRO A 134 -10.35 -15.64 -3.65
CA PRO A 134 -8.94 -15.83 -4.05
C PRO A 134 -8.21 -14.51 -4.37
#